data_a22ba1575ce9610322b35a2bfd3758cc
#
_entry.id   a22ba1575ce9610322b35a2bfd3758cc
#
_cell.length_a   1.000
_cell.length_b   1.000
_cell.length_c   1.000
_cell.angle_alpha   90.00
_cell.angle_beta   90.00
_cell.angle_gamma   90.00
#
_symmetry.space_group_name_H-M   'P 1'
#
loop_
_entity.id
_entity.type
_entity.pdbx_description
1 polymer ?
#
loop_
_entity_poly.entity_id
_entity_poly.type
_entity_poly.pdbx_seq_one_letter_code
_entity_poly.pdbx_strand_id
1 'polypeptide(L)'
;MKWITRERARVDRIACPWLISRFIDPAPEFLFVPTNQVREVAARESAIPYDIPNVELGHHGAQCSFDAFVERYELADPALAGLARIVRGADTDDRGLTPESAGLFAAATGFQATSRDDFDNMARQFPLYDALYAYCRAEAATPAPPRVLFVCLHGAAKSVIGAAHFRRLAAARGLALDAVAAGTEPDAELAPGAVKGLAADGLRAMPGRPRPVTLYDLASASRIVSFGCDVAAPGGQHVERWDDVPAVSQGYEGARARIVERLQRLVGDLSSRQG
;
A
#
# COMPACT_ATOMS: atom_id res chain seq x y z
N MET A 1 5.73 -11.91 -4.04
CA MET A 1 5.73 -11.43 -5.44
C MET A 1 7.17 -11.26 -5.92
N LYS A 2 7.40 -11.23 -7.27
CA LYS A 2 8.73 -10.92 -7.81
C LYS A 2 8.83 -9.43 -8.15
N TRP A 3 9.94 -8.81 -7.78
CA TRP A 3 10.23 -7.38 -7.96
C TRP A 3 11.57 -7.22 -8.67
N ILE A 4 11.65 -6.36 -9.67
CA ILE A 4 12.85 -6.26 -10.51
C ILE A 4 13.25 -4.81 -10.76
N THR A 5 14.57 -4.56 -10.64
CA THR A 5 15.18 -3.28 -10.98
C THR A 5 16.60 -3.47 -11.52
N ARG A 6 17.27 -2.34 -11.72
CA ARG A 6 18.67 -2.29 -12.22
C ARG A 6 19.64 -2.71 -11.11
N GLU A 7 20.65 -3.48 -11.48
CA GLU A 7 21.80 -3.80 -10.61
C GLU A 7 22.58 -2.56 -10.17
N ARG A 8 23.50 -2.73 -9.23
CA ARG A 8 24.26 -1.66 -8.56
C ARG A 8 23.33 -0.67 -7.88
N ALA A 9 22.46 -1.21 -7.08
CA ALA A 9 21.42 -0.48 -6.38
C ALA A 9 21.97 0.57 -5.41
N ARG A 10 21.35 1.74 -5.37
CA ARG A 10 21.67 2.82 -4.44
C ARG A 10 20.37 3.55 -4.08
N VAL A 11 20.34 4.17 -2.90
CA VAL A 11 19.23 4.95 -2.36
C VAL A 11 17.88 4.27 -2.57
N ASP A 12 17.03 4.71 -3.49
CA ASP A 12 15.65 4.21 -3.63
C ASP A 12 15.58 2.77 -4.14
N ARG A 13 16.58 2.28 -4.89
CA ARG A 13 16.67 0.85 -5.27
C ARG A 13 17.01 -0.08 -4.10
N ILE A 14 17.33 0.45 -2.92
CA ILE A 14 17.43 -0.28 -1.66
C ILE A 14 16.26 0.10 -0.72
N ALA A 15 15.86 1.37 -0.70
CA ALA A 15 14.72 1.84 0.10
C ALA A 15 13.42 1.17 -0.33
N CYS A 16 13.17 1.01 -1.64
CA CYS A 16 11.97 0.32 -2.15
C CYS A 16 11.92 -1.16 -1.73
N PRO A 17 12.97 -1.99 -1.89
CA PRO A 17 13.01 -3.34 -1.32
C PRO A 17 12.76 -3.39 0.19
N TRP A 18 13.29 -2.44 0.96
CA TRP A 18 13.00 -2.34 2.39
C TRP A 18 11.49 -2.08 2.63
N LEU A 19 10.93 -1.07 1.93
CA LEU A 19 9.50 -0.73 2.03
C LEU A 19 8.61 -1.92 1.65
N ILE A 20 8.94 -2.59 0.55
CA ILE A 20 8.22 -3.77 0.07
C ILE A 20 8.23 -4.85 1.16
N SER A 21 9.40 -5.17 1.70
CA SER A 21 9.57 -6.24 2.69
C SER A 21 8.91 -5.94 4.03
N ARG A 22 8.78 -4.68 4.43
CA ARG A 22 8.22 -4.28 5.72
C ARG A 22 6.71 -4.01 5.67
N PHE A 23 6.19 -3.53 4.52
CA PHE A 23 4.85 -2.96 4.46
C PHE A 23 3.96 -3.54 3.37
N ILE A 24 4.52 -4.19 2.35
CA ILE A 24 3.75 -4.57 1.16
C ILE A 24 3.64 -6.08 1.00
N ASP A 25 4.78 -6.77 0.91
CA ASP A 25 4.87 -8.17 0.52
C ASP A 25 5.56 -9.00 1.62
N PRO A 26 4.89 -10.02 2.20
CA PRO A 26 5.48 -10.83 3.27
C PRO A 26 6.59 -11.78 2.80
N ALA A 27 6.65 -12.07 1.49
CA ALA A 27 7.64 -12.98 0.91
C ALA A 27 8.13 -12.45 -0.46
N PRO A 28 8.82 -11.28 -0.48
CA PRO A 28 9.27 -10.68 -1.73
C PRO A 28 10.48 -11.40 -2.29
N GLU A 29 10.51 -11.58 -3.59
CA GLU A 29 11.68 -12.04 -4.34
C GLU A 29 12.21 -10.87 -5.18
N PHE A 30 13.48 -10.49 -4.97
CA PHE A 30 14.09 -9.36 -5.68
C PHE A 30 15.03 -9.84 -6.78
N LEU A 31 14.99 -9.16 -7.92
CA LEU A 31 15.84 -9.40 -9.08
C LEU A 31 16.57 -8.09 -9.43
N PHE A 32 17.91 -8.16 -9.45
CA PHE A 32 18.77 -7.07 -9.87
C PHE A 32 19.50 -7.49 -11.16
N VAL A 33 19.25 -6.75 -12.25
CA VAL A 33 19.77 -7.13 -13.58
C VAL A 33 20.31 -5.89 -14.30
N PRO A 34 21.16 -6.06 -15.34
CA PRO A 34 21.60 -4.96 -16.17
C PRO A 34 20.43 -4.13 -16.71
N THR A 35 20.62 -2.80 -16.77
CA THR A 35 19.56 -1.83 -17.13
C THR A 35 18.80 -2.21 -18.41
N ASN A 36 19.50 -2.68 -19.42
CA ASN A 36 18.91 -3.06 -20.70
C ASN A 36 18.11 -4.37 -20.68
N GLN A 37 18.21 -5.16 -19.60
CA GLN A 37 17.53 -6.46 -19.47
C GLN A 37 16.28 -6.39 -18.60
N VAL A 38 16.07 -5.30 -17.83
CA VAL A 38 14.99 -5.22 -16.83
C VAL A 38 13.62 -5.55 -17.43
N ARG A 39 13.26 -4.96 -18.57
CA ARG A 39 11.94 -5.18 -19.20
C ARG A 39 11.74 -6.60 -19.72
N GLU A 40 12.78 -7.16 -20.33
CA GLU A 40 12.75 -8.52 -20.87
C GLU A 40 12.60 -9.54 -19.73
N VAL A 41 13.45 -9.39 -18.69
CA VAL A 41 13.42 -10.29 -17.52
C VAL A 41 12.12 -10.11 -16.74
N ALA A 42 11.60 -8.87 -16.60
CA ALA A 42 10.31 -8.62 -15.97
C ALA A 42 9.18 -9.41 -16.65
N ALA A 43 9.12 -9.38 -17.98
CA ALA A 43 8.11 -10.11 -18.75
C ALA A 43 8.26 -11.63 -18.61
N ARG A 44 9.49 -12.14 -18.68
CA ARG A 44 9.80 -13.57 -18.58
C ARG A 44 9.48 -14.14 -17.19
N GLU A 45 9.82 -13.40 -16.13
CA GLU A 45 9.68 -13.83 -14.74
C GLU A 45 8.34 -13.41 -14.12
N SER A 46 7.49 -12.71 -14.86
CA SER A 46 6.27 -12.05 -14.34
C SER A 46 6.58 -11.17 -13.13
N ALA A 47 7.70 -10.44 -13.19
CA ALA A 47 8.17 -9.58 -12.11
C ALA A 47 7.68 -8.15 -12.31
N ILE A 48 7.41 -7.45 -11.21
CA ILE A 48 6.97 -6.04 -11.20
C ILE A 48 8.19 -5.14 -11.29
N PRO A 49 8.37 -4.38 -12.39
CA PRO A 49 9.50 -3.50 -12.56
C PRO A 49 9.32 -2.19 -11.76
N TYR A 50 10.41 -1.72 -11.14
CA TYR A 50 10.46 -0.45 -10.43
C TYR A 50 11.76 0.30 -10.69
N ASP A 51 11.76 1.60 -10.43
CA ASP A 51 12.89 2.52 -10.63
C ASP A 51 13.54 2.42 -12.01
N ILE A 52 12.70 2.36 -13.05
CA ILE A 52 13.10 2.53 -14.45
C ILE A 52 12.14 3.51 -15.15
N PRO A 53 12.54 4.13 -16.26
CA PRO A 53 11.66 5.05 -16.99
C PRO A 53 10.35 4.40 -17.45
N ASN A 54 9.26 5.17 -17.43
CA ASN A 54 7.95 4.78 -17.96
C ASN A 54 7.35 3.50 -17.33
N VAL A 55 7.48 3.35 -16.03
CA VAL A 55 6.75 2.36 -15.23
C VAL A 55 5.99 3.06 -14.11
N GLU A 56 4.92 2.42 -13.63
CA GLU A 56 4.08 2.94 -12.54
C GLU A 56 4.88 3.21 -11.25
N LEU A 57 5.81 2.33 -10.92
CA LEU A 57 6.66 2.42 -9.72
C LEU A 57 8.03 3.04 -10.02
N GLY A 58 8.05 4.03 -10.92
CA GLY A 58 9.22 4.81 -11.29
C GLY A 58 9.18 6.23 -10.74
N HIS A 59 10.08 7.07 -11.20
CA HIS A 59 10.07 8.50 -10.88
C HIS A 59 8.93 9.23 -11.62
N HIS A 60 8.24 10.13 -10.92
CA HIS A 60 7.16 10.96 -11.46
C HIS A 60 7.38 12.43 -11.07
N GLY A 61 7.82 13.25 -12.03
CA GLY A 61 8.14 14.66 -11.75
C GLY A 61 9.27 14.78 -10.74
N ALA A 62 9.02 15.43 -9.61
CA ALA A 62 9.99 15.59 -8.53
C ALA A 62 10.03 14.38 -7.56
N GLN A 63 9.14 13.43 -7.70
CA GLN A 63 9.02 12.26 -6.82
C GLN A 63 9.93 11.13 -7.28
N CYS A 64 10.54 10.42 -6.33
CA CYS A 64 11.31 9.21 -6.60
C CYS A 64 10.42 7.95 -6.53
N SER A 65 10.99 6.79 -6.83
CA SER A 65 10.24 5.53 -6.84
C SER A 65 9.65 5.17 -5.47
N PHE A 66 10.30 5.54 -4.38
CA PHE A 66 9.76 5.31 -3.03
C PHE A 66 8.41 6.03 -2.82
N ASP A 67 8.28 7.27 -3.32
CA ASP A 67 7.00 8.01 -3.28
C ASP A 67 5.91 7.27 -4.08
N ALA A 68 6.27 6.76 -5.27
CA ALA A 68 5.34 6.02 -6.12
C ALA A 68 4.81 4.75 -5.43
N PHE A 69 5.65 4.05 -4.67
CA PHE A 69 5.21 2.91 -3.84
C PHE A 69 4.26 3.34 -2.74
N VAL A 70 4.59 4.39 -1.97
CA VAL A 70 3.74 4.90 -0.88
C VAL A 70 2.35 5.28 -1.42
N GLU A 71 2.29 5.95 -2.55
CA GLU A 71 1.04 6.35 -3.21
C GLU A 71 0.27 5.13 -3.76
N ARG A 72 0.94 4.27 -4.54
CA ARG A 72 0.32 3.11 -5.19
C ARG A 72 -0.30 2.12 -4.22
N TYR A 73 0.32 1.93 -3.06
CA TYR A 73 -0.14 1.00 -2.03
C TYR A 73 -0.90 1.67 -0.89
N GLU A 74 -1.19 2.98 -1.02
CA GLU A 74 -1.95 3.78 -0.04
C GLU A 74 -1.39 3.64 1.39
N LEU A 75 -0.06 3.69 1.52
CA LEU A 75 0.62 3.56 2.81
C LEU A 75 0.50 4.87 3.60
N ALA A 76 -0.68 5.11 4.19
CA ALA A 76 -1.02 6.37 4.89
C ALA A 76 -0.37 6.43 6.29
N ASP A 77 0.93 6.24 6.36
CA ASP A 77 1.74 6.33 7.58
C ASP A 77 2.53 7.65 7.55
N PRO A 78 2.32 8.58 8.52
CA PRO A 78 3.07 9.84 8.59
C PRO A 78 4.59 9.65 8.65
N ALA A 79 5.06 8.58 9.29
CA ALA A 79 6.49 8.27 9.35
C ALA A 79 7.04 7.84 7.98
N LEU A 80 6.26 7.09 7.18
CA LEU A 80 6.65 6.78 5.80
C LEU A 80 6.67 8.03 4.92
N ALA A 81 5.75 8.98 5.12
CA ALA A 81 5.78 10.26 4.44
C ALA A 81 7.04 11.07 4.79
N GLY A 82 7.47 11.03 6.04
CA GLY A 82 8.75 11.61 6.50
C GLY A 82 9.94 10.94 5.82
N LEU A 83 9.99 9.60 5.86
CA LEU A 83 11.06 8.81 5.23
C LEU A 83 11.10 9.01 3.71
N ALA A 84 9.95 9.11 3.04
CA ALA A 84 9.88 9.38 1.60
C ALA A 84 10.59 10.69 1.22
N ARG A 85 10.45 11.74 2.04
CA ARG A 85 11.16 13.01 1.82
C ARG A 85 12.67 12.86 1.96
N ILE A 86 13.12 12.09 2.96
CA ILE A 86 14.55 11.81 3.17
C ILE A 86 15.12 11.04 1.97
N VAL A 87 14.43 9.99 1.53
CA VAL A 87 14.83 9.16 0.38
C VAL A 87 14.83 9.99 -0.90
N ARG A 88 13.78 10.76 -1.16
CA ARG A 88 13.67 11.62 -2.33
C ARG A 88 14.83 12.62 -2.41
N GLY A 89 15.14 13.32 -1.32
CA GLY A 89 16.28 14.23 -1.29
C GLY A 89 17.61 13.52 -1.51
N ALA A 90 17.77 12.28 -1.02
CA ALA A 90 18.96 11.49 -1.24
C ALA A 90 19.07 10.93 -2.67
N ASP A 91 17.96 10.65 -3.33
CA ASP A 91 17.93 10.01 -4.66
C ASP A 91 17.88 10.98 -5.83
N THR A 92 17.34 12.18 -5.61
CA THR A 92 17.26 13.25 -6.61
C THR A 92 18.42 14.26 -6.44
N ASP A 93 18.41 15.33 -7.23
CA ASP A 93 19.41 16.40 -7.11
C ASP A 93 19.17 17.36 -5.92
N ASP A 94 18.02 17.23 -5.23
CA ASP A 94 17.66 18.07 -4.08
C ASP A 94 18.17 17.50 -2.75
N ARG A 95 19.50 17.45 -2.60
CA ARG A 95 20.16 16.97 -1.35
C ARG A 95 19.83 17.80 -0.12
N GLY A 96 19.28 18.97 -0.29
CA GLY A 96 18.87 19.88 0.78
C GLY A 96 17.42 19.71 1.22
N LEU A 97 16.66 18.81 0.63
CA LEU A 97 15.24 18.62 0.92
C LEU A 97 14.96 18.30 2.40
N THR A 98 15.83 17.50 3.02
CA THR A 98 15.88 17.30 4.47
C THR A 98 17.34 17.26 4.96
N PRO A 99 17.62 17.56 6.23
CA PRO A 99 18.97 17.45 6.80
C PRO A 99 19.62 16.08 6.64
N GLU A 100 18.80 15.00 6.68
CA GLU A 100 19.21 13.60 6.62
C GLU A 100 19.55 13.14 5.21
N SER A 101 19.01 13.80 4.18
CA SER A 101 19.13 13.36 2.77
C SER A 101 20.59 13.25 2.29
N ALA A 102 21.43 14.23 2.62
CA ALA A 102 22.84 14.20 2.26
C ALA A 102 23.58 13.06 2.96
N GLY A 103 23.27 12.80 4.24
CA GLY A 103 23.81 11.68 5.01
C GLY A 103 23.41 10.33 4.44
N LEU A 104 22.15 10.15 4.11
CA LEU A 104 21.65 8.92 3.47
C LEU A 104 22.33 8.68 2.11
N PHE A 105 22.47 9.72 1.28
CA PHE A 105 23.18 9.61 -0.01
C PHE A 105 24.63 9.14 0.17
N ALA A 106 25.37 9.74 1.13
CA ALA A 106 26.75 9.38 1.42
C ALA A 106 26.86 7.92 1.91
N ALA A 107 26.01 7.53 2.85
CA ALA A 107 25.97 6.17 3.36
C ALA A 107 25.63 5.14 2.27
N ALA A 108 24.57 5.38 1.48
CA ALA A 108 24.15 4.51 0.39
C ALA A 108 25.25 4.36 -0.69
N THR A 109 25.99 5.44 -0.99
CA THR A 109 27.13 5.39 -1.90
C THR A 109 28.28 4.55 -1.33
N GLY A 110 28.60 4.71 -0.05
CA GLY A 110 29.62 3.91 0.62
C GLY A 110 29.27 2.42 0.69
N PHE A 111 28.02 2.09 1.03
CA PHE A 111 27.55 0.70 1.03
C PHE A 111 27.59 0.08 -0.38
N GLN A 112 27.13 0.78 -1.41
CA GLN A 112 27.23 0.30 -2.79
C GLN A 112 28.68 -0.02 -3.19
N ALA A 113 29.64 0.83 -2.81
CA ALA A 113 31.06 0.65 -3.15
C ALA A 113 31.71 -0.54 -2.41
N THR A 114 31.22 -0.89 -1.23
CA THR A 114 31.85 -1.89 -0.34
C THR A 114 31.07 -3.21 -0.26
N SER A 115 29.92 -3.31 -0.90
CA SER A 115 29.12 -4.54 -0.93
C SER A 115 29.56 -5.45 -2.09
N ARG A 116 29.42 -6.75 -1.87
CA ARG A 116 29.79 -7.78 -2.87
C ARG A 116 28.82 -7.82 -4.05
N ASP A 117 27.55 -7.63 -3.74
CA ASP A 117 26.44 -7.63 -4.69
C ASP A 117 25.26 -6.80 -4.12
N ASP A 118 24.15 -6.72 -4.85
CA ASP A 118 22.99 -5.94 -4.43
C ASP A 118 22.24 -6.58 -3.25
N PHE A 119 22.33 -7.89 -3.04
CA PHE A 119 21.75 -8.57 -1.87
C PHE A 119 22.54 -8.29 -0.60
N ASP A 120 23.88 -8.31 -0.67
CA ASP A 120 24.74 -7.90 0.45
C ASP A 120 24.51 -6.39 0.76
N ASN A 121 24.38 -5.56 -0.26
CA ASN A 121 24.06 -4.14 -0.13
C ASN A 121 22.73 -3.94 0.59
N MET A 122 21.68 -4.65 0.18
CA MET A 122 20.37 -4.67 0.80
C MET A 122 20.44 -5.09 2.28
N ALA A 123 21.07 -6.22 2.56
CA ALA A 123 21.18 -6.75 3.92
C ALA A 123 21.88 -5.77 4.87
N ARG A 124 22.90 -5.06 4.38
CA ARG A 124 23.65 -4.07 5.17
C ARG A 124 22.90 -2.76 5.37
N GLN A 125 22.05 -2.35 4.43
CA GLN A 125 21.32 -1.08 4.53
C GLN A 125 19.92 -1.20 5.16
N PHE A 126 19.29 -2.37 5.20
CA PHE A 126 17.97 -2.52 5.82
C PHE A 126 17.93 -2.02 7.27
N PRO A 127 18.92 -2.30 8.15
CA PRO A 127 18.97 -1.71 9.48
C PRO A 127 19.04 -0.18 9.49
N LEU A 128 19.68 0.45 8.50
CA LEU A 128 19.69 1.90 8.37
C LEU A 128 18.29 2.45 8.07
N TYR A 129 17.54 1.81 7.16
CA TYR A 129 16.16 2.22 6.87
C TYR A 129 15.21 1.93 8.04
N ASP A 130 15.41 0.83 8.79
CA ASP A 130 14.69 0.57 10.04
C ASP A 130 14.93 1.71 11.06
N ALA A 131 16.18 2.19 11.20
CA ALA A 131 16.52 3.29 12.08
C ALA A 131 15.94 4.63 11.63
N LEU A 132 16.02 4.96 10.34
CA LEU A 132 15.42 6.17 9.77
C LEU A 132 13.89 6.18 9.91
N TYR A 133 13.25 5.04 9.71
CA TYR A 133 11.81 4.91 9.93
C TYR A 133 11.45 5.12 11.41
N ALA A 134 12.22 4.54 12.34
CA ALA A 134 12.03 4.76 13.78
C ALA A 134 12.19 6.25 14.16
N TYR A 135 13.19 6.93 13.59
CA TYR A 135 13.38 8.38 13.74
C TYR A 135 12.14 9.15 13.23
N CYS A 136 11.68 8.87 12.00
CA CYS A 136 10.49 9.51 11.45
C CYS A 136 9.23 9.24 12.27
N ARG A 137 9.11 8.07 12.90
CA ARG A 137 7.99 7.77 13.82
C ARG A 137 8.04 8.64 15.09
N ALA A 138 9.22 8.92 15.62
CA ALA A 138 9.37 9.80 16.76
C ALA A 138 9.04 11.27 16.42
N GLU A 139 9.34 11.69 15.18
CA GLU A 139 9.05 13.05 14.70
C GLU A 139 7.58 13.22 14.25
N ALA A 140 6.85 12.13 13.97
CA ALA A 140 5.47 12.20 13.51
C ALA A 140 4.54 12.73 14.61
N ALA A 141 4.01 13.94 14.44
CA ALA A 141 3.17 14.61 15.44
C ALA A 141 1.77 13.99 15.60
N THR A 142 1.27 13.26 14.62
CA THR A 142 -0.10 12.71 14.63
C THR A 142 -0.12 11.30 14.05
N PRO A 143 -0.61 10.29 14.79
CA PRO A 143 -0.81 8.94 14.25
C PRO A 143 -1.81 8.95 13.08
N ALA A 144 -1.63 8.02 12.14
CA ALA A 144 -2.64 7.79 11.11
C ALA A 144 -3.99 7.38 11.74
N PRO A 145 -5.14 7.83 11.20
CA PRO A 145 -6.44 7.46 11.73
C PRO A 145 -6.64 5.93 11.66
N PRO A 146 -7.31 5.32 12.64
CA PRO A 146 -7.64 3.91 12.58
C PRO A 146 -8.45 3.58 11.33
N ARG A 147 -8.17 2.45 10.70
CA ARG A 147 -8.75 2.06 9.40
C ARG A 147 -9.55 0.77 9.51
N VAL A 148 -10.64 0.69 8.75
CA VAL A 148 -11.35 -0.57 8.50
C VAL A 148 -10.95 -1.08 7.13
N LEU A 149 -10.42 -2.30 7.09
CA LEU A 149 -9.99 -2.96 5.86
C LEU A 149 -11.10 -3.83 5.30
N PHE A 150 -11.50 -3.57 4.06
CA PHE A 150 -12.44 -4.38 3.30
C PHE A 150 -11.69 -5.17 2.23
N VAL A 151 -11.78 -6.50 2.27
CA VAL A 151 -11.08 -7.40 1.33
C VAL A 151 -12.08 -8.24 0.56
N CYS A 152 -11.94 -8.32 -0.74
CA CYS A 152 -12.60 -9.33 -1.57
C CYS A 152 -11.57 -9.95 -2.53
N LEU A 153 -11.93 -11.01 -3.26
CA LEU A 153 -10.97 -11.70 -4.13
C LEU A 153 -10.29 -10.71 -5.09
N HIS A 154 -11.06 -9.95 -5.85
CA HIS A 154 -10.55 -9.08 -6.91
C HIS A 154 -10.26 -7.62 -6.50
N GLY A 155 -10.58 -7.19 -5.29
CA GLY A 155 -10.38 -5.80 -4.88
C GLY A 155 -11.13 -4.75 -5.71
N ALA A 156 -12.02 -5.18 -6.62
CA ALA A 156 -12.58 -4.36 -7.70
C ALA A 156 -14.06 -3.97 -7.50
N ALA A 157 -14.79 -4.66 -6.61
CA ALA A 157 -16.23 -4.47 -6.46
C ALA A 157 -16.67 -4.39 -4.99
N LYS A 158 -16.90 -5.54 -4.31
CA LYS A 158 -17.50 -5.57 -2.96
C LYS A 158 -16.71 -4.77 -1.94
N SER A 159 -15.38 -4.91 -1.93
CA SER A 159 -14.49 -4.16 -1.02
C SER A 159 -14.57 -2.66 -1.27
N VAL A 160 -14.63 -2.24 -2.53
CA VAL A 160 -14.73 -0.84 -2.93
C VAL A 160 -16.09 -0.23 -2.50
N ILE A 161 -17.18 -0.96 -2.72
CA ILE A 161 -18.52 -0.56 -2.26
C ILE A 161 -18.54 -0.46 -0.73
N GLY A 162 -17.98 -1.46 -0.03
CA GLY A 162 -17.88 -1.47 1.43
C GLY A 162 -17.14 -0.26 1.97
N ALA A 163 -15.96 0.03 1.45
CA ALA A 163 -15.14 1.16 1.89
C ALA A 163 -15.82 2.51 1.62
N ALA A 164 -16.42 2.72 0.44
CA ALA A 164 -17.09 3.96 0.09
C ALA A 164 -18.31 4.25 0.99
N HIS A 165 -19.17 3.25 1.22
CA HIS A 165 -20.33 3.41 2.10
C HIS A 165 -19.93 3.51 3.57
N PHE A 166 -18.88 2.79 4.01
CA PHE A 166 -18.36 2.90 5.38
C PHE A 166 -17.93 4.34 5.68
N ARG A 167 -17.11 4.95 4.81
CA ARG A 167 -16.66 6.34 4.98
C ARG A 167 -17.83 7.30 5.15
N ARG A 168 -18.87 7.17 4.31
CA ARG A 168 -20.08 7.99 4.41
C ARG A 168 -20.80 7.81 5.76
N LEU A 169 -20.95 6.54 6.19
CA LEU A 169 -21.66 6.24 7.46
C LEU A 169 -20.83 6.66 8.68
N ALA A 170 -19.51 6.48 8.67
CA ALA A 170 -18.62 6.93 9.72
C ALA A 170 -18.63 8.46 9.85
N ALA A 171 -18.50 9.18 8.74
CA ALA A 171 -18.57 10.64 8.71
C ALA A 171 -19.92 11.16 9.22
N ALA A 172 -21.04 10.53 8.85
CA ALA A 172 -22.37 10.91 9.32
C ALA A 172 -22.56 10.72 10.84
N ARG A 173 -21.70 9.91 11.48
CA ARG A 173 -21.68 9.70 12.94
C ARG A 173 -20.51 10.39 13.65
N GLY A 174 -19.74 11.20 12.95
CA GLY A 174 -18.59 11.92 13.52
C GLY A 174 -17.43 11.03 13.95
N LEU A 175 -17.34 9.78 13.42
CA LEU A 175 -16.27 8.88 13.75
C LEU A 175 -15.00 9.21 12.95
N ALA A 176 -13.88 9.41 13.64
CA ALA A 176 -12.58 9.65 13.03
C ALA A 176 -11.95 8.31 12.55
N LEU A 177 -12.64 7.65 11.61
CA LEU A 177 -12.24 6.37 11.03
C LEU A 177 -12.16 6.46 9.51
N ASP A 178 -11.15 5.82 8.94
CA ASP A 178 -11.04 5.66 7.48
C ASP A 178 -11.34 4.20 7.07
N ALA A 179 -11.44 3.96 5.77
CA ALA A 179 -11.64 2.64 5.22
C ALA A 179 -10.76 2.41 4.00
N VAL A 180 -10.32 1.18 3.80
CA VAL A 180 -9.46 0.77 2.68
C VAL A 180 -10.08 -0.42 1.99
N ALA A 181 -9.98 -0.46 0.66
CA ALA A 181 -10.36 -1.59 -0.17
C ALA A 181 -9.13 -2.28 -0.75
N ALA A 182 -9.09 -3.60 -0.70
CA ALA A 182 -8.03 -4.40 -1.29
C ALA A 182 -8.55 -5.73 -1.83
N GLY A 183 -7.71 -6.44 -2.60
CA GLY A 183 -7.99 -7.78 -3.11
C GLY A 183 -6.91 -8.78 -2.73
N THR A 184 -7.25 -10.06 -2.61
CA THR A 184 -6.26 -11.12 -2.50
C THR A 184 -5.64 -11.45 -3.86
N GLU A 185 -6.42 -11.28 -4.95
CA GLU A 185 -6.03 -11.45 -6.35
C GLU A 185 -6.60 -10.27 -7.16
N PRO A 186 -5.99 -9.08 -7.07
CA PRO A 186 -6.58 -7.87 -7.59
C PRO A 186 -6.69 -7.86 -9.11
N ASP A 187 -7.86 -7.41 -9.62
CA ASP A 187 -8.08 -7.15 -11.03
C ASP A 187 -7.27 -5.92 -11.50
N ALA A 188 -7.09 -5.78 -12.81
CA ALA A 188 -6.43 -4.62 -13.41
C ALA A 188 -7.24 -3.32 -13.25
N GLU A 189 -8.58 -3.42 -13.22
CA GLU A 189 -9.49 -2.27 -13.18
C GLU A 189 -10.66 -2.51 -12.21
N LEU A 190 -11.27 -1.41 -11.77
CA LEU A 190 -12.48 -1.46 -10.97
C LEU A 190 -13.65 -2.03 -11.78
N ALA A 191 -14.51 -2.82 -11.15
CA ALA A 191 -15.70 -3.38 -11.78
C ALA A 191 -16.65 -2.24 -12.23
N PRO A 192 -17.02 -2.15 -13.53
CA PRO A 192 -17.85 -1.06 -14.05
C PRO A 192 -19.20 -0.94 -13.32
N GLY A 193 -19.78 -2.08 -12.91
CA GLY A 193 -21.04 -2.12 -12.15
C GLY A 193 -20.91 -1.46 -10.78
N ALA A 194 -19.77 -1.62 -10.10
CA ALA A 194 -19.50 -0.98 -8.81
C ALA A 194 -19.29 0.54 -8.98
N VAL A 195 -18.51 0.94 -9.98
CA VAL A 195 -18.27 2.37 -10.27
C VAL A 195 -19.57 3.10 -10.60
N LYS A 196 -20.36 2.53 -11.52
CA LYS A 196 -21.67 3.10 -11.91
C LYS A 196 -22.66 3.17 -10.74
N GLY A 197 -22.73 2.09 -9.96
CA GLY A 197 -23.63 2.03 -8.82
C GLY A 197 -23.26 3.02 -7.72
N LEU A 198 -21.98 3.14 -7.37
CA LEU A 198 -21.50 4.13 -6.42
C LEU A 198 -21.78 5.57 -6.88
N ALA A 199 -21.58 5.86 -8.17
CA ALA A 199 -21.92 7.17 -8.72
C ALA A 199 -23.41 7.48 -8.61
N ALA A 200 -24.30 6.50 -8.82
CA ALA A 200 -25.75 6.64 -8.61
C ALA A 200 -26.11 6.92 -7.13
N ASP A 201 -25.35 6.37 -6.18
CA ASP A 201 -25.48 6.66 -4.74
C ASP A 201 -24.85 8.00 -4.31
N GLY A 202 -24.31 8.79 -5.23
CA GLY A 202 -23.59 10.04 -4.94
C GLY A 202 -22.22 9.80 -4.28
N LEU A 203 -21.65 8.60 -4.45
CA LEU A 203 -20.34 8.22 -3.93
C LEU A 203 -19.34 8.07 -5.07
N ARG A 204 -18.06 8.19 -4.73
CA ARG A 204 -16.97 7.86 -5.66
C ARG A 204 -16.29 6.58 -5.19
N ALA A 205 -15.99 5.69 -6.13
CA ALA A 205 -14.96 4.70 -5.90
C ALA A 205 -13.66 5.44 -5.56
N MET A 206 -12.88 4.93 -4.61
CA MET A 206 -11.59 5.54 -4.32
C MET A 206 -10.75 5.61 -5.58
N PRO A 207 -9.99 6.71 -5.76
CA PRO A 207 -9.12 6.85 -6.90
C PRO A 207 -8.07 5.73 -6.88
N GLY A 208 -7.79 5.17 -8.04
CA GLY A 208 -6.77 4.15 -8.20
C GLY A 208 -7.31 2.86 -8.81
N ARG A 209 -6.38 1.94 -9.03
CA ARG A 209 -6.67 0.58 -9.48
C ARG A 209 -6.87 -0.33 -8.28
N PRO A 210 -7.53 -1.48 -8.45
CA PRO A 210 -7.48 -2.54 -7.47
C PRO A 210 -6.03 -2.84 -7.10
N ARG A 211 -5.77 -3.11 -5.82
CA ARG A 211 -4.44 -3.40 -5.31
C ARG A 211 -4.46 -4.60 -4.37
N PRO A 212 -3.34 -5.31 -4.24
CA PRO A 212 -3.25 -6.41 -3.28
C PRO A 212 -3.39 -5.89 -1.84
N VAL A 213 -3.91 -6.74 -0.97
CA VAL A 213 -3.83 -6.52 0.48
C VAL A 213 -2.36 -6.55 0.91
N THR A 214 -1.95 -5.57 1.73
CA THR A 214 -0.56 -5.40 2.17
C THR A 214 -0.39 -5.76 3.65
N LEU A 215 0.86 -5.98 4.07
CA LEU A 215 1.20 -6.12 5.49
C LEU A 215 0.79 -4.89 6.29
N TYR A 216 0.94 -3.70 5.70
CA TYR A 216 0.53 -2.45 6.32
C TYR A 216 -0.99 -2.41 6.53
N ASP A 217 -1.79 -2.80 5.53
CA ASP A 217 -3.25 -2.85 5.68
C ASP A 217 -3.67 -3.75 6.84
N LEU A 218 -3.11 -4.94 6.89
CA LEU A 218 -3.42 -5.93 7.93
C LEU A 218 -2.98 -5.43 9.32
N ALA A 219 -1.77 -4.87 9.44
CA ALA A 219 -1.21 -4.39 10.70
C ALA A 219 -1.90 -3.12 11.21
N SER A 220 -2.34 -2.22 10.32
CA SER A 220 -2.97 -0.94 10.67
C SER A 220 -4.49 -1.02 10.80
N ALA A 221 -5.12 -2.12 10.37
CA ALA A 221 -6.56 -2.27 10.43
C ALA A 221 -7.06 -2.42 11.86
N SER A 222 -8.00 -1.57 12.27
CA SER A 222 -8.75 -1.74 13.53
C SER A 222 -9.84 -2.82 13.40
N ARG A 223 -10.28 -3.10 12.18
CA ARG A 223 -11.21 -4.17 11.79
C ARG A 223 -10.87 -4.65 10.39
N ILE A 224 -11.02 -5.95 10.16
CA ILE A 224 -10.87 -6.58 8.85
C ILE A 224 -12.19 -7.23 8.49
N VAL A 225 -12.73 -6.91 7.32
CA VAL A 225 -13.94 -7.48 6.74
C VAL A 225 -13.59 -8.19 5.44
N SER A 226 -13.93 -9.47 5.33
CA SER A 226 -13.73 -10.29 4.12
C SER A 226 -15.06 -10.60 3.44
N PHE A 227 -15.08 -10.48 2.11
CA PHE A 227 -16.23 -10.85 1.27
C PHE A 227 -15.99 -12.19 0.55
N GLY A 228 -15.90 -13.27 1.32
CA GLY A 228 -15.81 -14.63 0.80
C GLY A 228 -14.42 -15.06 0.33
N CYS A 229 -13.36 -14.34 0.70
CA CYS A 229 -11.98 -14.76 0.48
C CYS A 229 -11.26 -15.00 1.80
N ASP A 230 -10.24 -15.83 1.79
CA ASP A 230 -9.41 -16.07 2.94
C ASP A 230 -8.35 -14.95 3.08
N VAL A 231 -8.26 -14.40 4.28
CA VAL A 231 -7.31 -13.34 4.63
C VAL A 231 -6.48 -13.83 5.81
N ALA A 232 -5.19 -14.01 5.60
CA ALA A 232 -4.24 -14.38 6.64
C ALA A 232 -3.86 -13.14 7.47
N ALA A 233 -4.66 -12.84 8.50
CA ALA A 233 -4.39 -11.72 9.40
C ALA A 233 -3.26 -12.07 10.38
N PRO A 234 -2.22 -11.22 10.54
CA PRO A 234 -1.14 -11.47 11.48
C PRO A 234 -1.61 -11.40 12.94
N GLY A 235 -0.96 -12.15 13.82
CA GLY A 235 -1.23 -12.07 15.25
C GLY A 235 -2.61 -12.57 15.70
N GLY A 236 -3.32 -13.34 14.87
CA GLY A 236 -4.65 -13.87 15.21
C GLY A 236 -5.76 -12.81 15.23
N GLN A 237 -5.57 -11.68 14.56
CA GLN A 237 -6.62 -10.68 14.38
C GLN A 237 -7.88 -11.30 13.82
N HIS A 238 -9.04 -10.95 14.39
CA HIS A 238 -10.34 -11.43 13.92
C HIS A 238 -10.70 -10.83 12.56
N VAL A 239 -11.01 -11.72 11.61
CA VAL A 239 -11.55 -11.35 10.29
C VAL A 239 -13.05 -11.59 10.30
N GLU A 240 -13.85 -10.54 10.20
CA GLU A 240 -15.29 -10.64 10.07
C GLU A 240 -15.67 -11.06 8.65
N ARG A 241 -16.37 -12.17 8.49
CA ARG A 241 -16.74 -12.73 7.18
C ARG A 241 -18.13 -12.30 6.76
N TRP A 242 -18.23 -11.71 5.56
CA TRP A 242 -19.50 -11.32 4.92
C TRP A 242 -19.75 -12.14 3.65
N ASP A 243 -19.80 -13.45 3.82
CA ASP A 243 -19.88 -14.42 2.71
C ASP A 243 -21.26 -14.42 2.02
N ASP A 244 -22.28 -13.89 2.68
CA ASP A 244 -23.65 -13.78 2.20
C ASP A 244 -23.94 -12.55 1.32
N VAL A 245 -22.92 -11.73 1.03
CA VAL A 245 -23.05 -10.61 0.08
C VAL A 245 -23.02 -11.14 -1.35
N PRO A 246 -24.10 -10.96 -2.13
CA PRO A 246 -24.18 -11.48 -3.51
C PRO A 246 -23.11 -10.84 -4.41
N ALA A 247 -22.86 -11.51 -5.55
CA ALA A 247 -21.94 -10.98 -6.54
C ALA A 247 -22.50 -9.70 -7.19
N VAL A 248 -21.66 -8.66 -7.33
CA VAL A 248 -22.06 -7.39 -7.97
C VAL A 248 -22.43 -7.58 -9.44
N SER A 249 -21.89 -8.61 -10.10
CA SER A 249 -22.26 -9.02 -11.47
C SER A 249 -23.71 -9.51 -11.60
N GLN A 250 -24.33 -9.96 -10.49
CA GLN A 250 -25.75 -10.35 -10.44
C GLN A 250 -26.67 -9.15 -10.19
N GLY A 251 -26.15 -8.00 -9.79
CA GLY A 251 -26.87 -6.77 -9.53
C GLY A 251 -26.24 -5.95 -8.41
N TYR A 252 -25.95 -4.70 -8.70
CA TYR A 252 -25.35 -3.76 -7.72
C TYR A 252 -26.26 -3.58 -6.50
N GLU A 253 -27.56 -3.37 -6.72
CA GLU A 253 -28.54 -3.03 -5.64
C GLU A 253 -28.61 -4.10 -4.56
N GLY A 254 -28.61 -5.38 -4.94
CA GLY A 254 -28.64 -6.49 -3.97
C GLY A 254 -27.37 -6.55 -3.13
N ALA A 255 -26.21 -6.44 -3.77
CA ALA A 255 -24.92 -6.41 -3.08
C ALA A 255 -24.81 -5.19 -2.15
N ARG A 256 -25.17 -4.01 -2.65
CA ARG A 256 -25.17 -2.74 -1.89
C ARG A 256 -26.08 -2.83 -0.67
N ALA A 257 -27.33 -3.27 -0.83
CA ALA A 257 -28.28 -3.35 0.26
C ALA A 257 -27.75 -4.22 1.41
N ARG A 258 -27.17 -5.38 1.07
CA ARG A 258 -26.59 -6.27 2.07
C ARG A 258 -25.35 -5.70 2.74
N ILE A 259 -24.47 -5.05 1.97
CA ILE A 259 -23.29 -4.36 2.49
C ILE A 259 -23.70 -3.25 3.45
N VAL A 260 -24.64 -2.38 3.07
CA VAL A 260 -25.10 -1.25 3.89
C VAL A 260 -25.75 -1.73 5.19
N GLU A 261 -26.57 -2.79 5.16
CA GLU A 261 -27.15 -3.39 6.36
C GLU A 261 -26.08 -3.81 7.36
N ARG A 262 -25.04 -4.52 6.89
CA ARG A 262 -23.92 -4.94 7.75
C ARG A 262 -23.08 -3.77 8.24
N LEU A 263 -22.84 -2.77 7.39
CA LEU A 263 -22.12 -1.56 7.78
C LEU A 263 -22.83 -0.77 8.87
N GLN A 264 -24.16 -0.72 8.86
CA GLN A 264 -24.92 -0.02 9.91
C GLN A 264 -24.69 -0.66 11.29
N ARG A 265 -24.59 -1.98 11.36
CA ARG A 265 -24.24 -2.72 12.60
C ARG A 265 -22.79 -2.45 12.99
N LEU A 266 -21.85 -2.63 12.06
CA LEU A 266 -20.42 -2.41 12.30
C LEU A 266 -20.13 -0.99 12.83
N VAL A 267 -20.71 0.03 12.19
CA VAL A 267 -20.53 1.43 12.61
C VAL A 267 -21.22 1.69 13.96
N GLY A 268 -22.36 1.06 14.23
CA GLY A 268 -23.02 1.09 15.55
C GLY A 268 -22.11 0.55 16.66
N ASP A 269 -21.50 -0.62 16.44
CA ASP A 269 -20.57 -1.25 17.40
C ASP A 269 -19.30 -0.41 17.62
N LEU A 270 -18.80 0.25 16.56
CA LEU A 270 -17.63 1.13 16.66
C LEU A 270 -17.95 2.42 17.42
N SER A 271 -19.15 2.98 17.23
CA SER A 271 -19.61 4.17 17.97
C SER A 271 -19.75 3.90 19.48
N SER A 272 -20.25 2.74 19.87
CA SER A 272 -20.47 2.38 21.29
C SER A 272 -19.16 2.11 22.06
N ARG A 273 -18.03 1.97 21.38
CA ARG A 273 -16.69 1.74 22.00
C ARG A 273 -15.88 3.01 22.16
N GLN A 274 -16.28 4.11 21.54
CA GLN A 274 -15.62 5.41 21.63
C GLN A 274 -16.29 6.36 22.65
N GLY A 275 -17.48 6.05 23.14
CA GLY A 275 -18.17 6.73 24.22
C GLY A 275 -17.98 6.02 25.55
#